data_d7e3589e6b14b5b109887b1774effdfb
#
_entry.id   d7e3589e6b14b5b109887b1774effdfb
#
_cell.length_a   1.000
_cell.length_b   1.000
_cell.length_c   1.000
_cell.angle_alpha   90.00
_cell.angle_beta   90.00
_cell.angle_gamma   90.00
#
_symmetry.space_group_name_H-M   'P 1'
#
loop_
_entity.id
_entity.type
_entity.pdbx_description
1 polymer ?
#
loop_
_entity_poly.entity_id
_entity_poly.type
_entity_poly.pdbx_seq_one_letter_code
_entity_poly.pdbx_strand_id
1 'polypeptide(L)'
;MAKTAADVLVESLIQWGVDTIFGIPGDGINGVMESLRTHQEQIRFIQVRHEESAALMACAWAKYTGKLGVCLATSGPGGIHLLNGLYDAKMDGASVLAITGMPFHDLTDTFTQQDVALDRLFMDVAVYSTRVMGPEHVENVAEIACRTAVAYHKVTHISFPTDIQDMKVSRKTASKRNVEGHTSLVHARSGQLPDESDLRRAAEILNTGNKIAILAGQGALHATAALLAVAEKLNAPIVKALLGKAAVPDDSPFTTGGIGLLGTKPSQDALETCDTLLMVGTSFPYIEFLPRTGKARAVQIDLDPIKIGLRYDVEVGLVGDSRRTLEALLPMLTNKQDRSFLDKAQKEMQVWQELLKKRFSNMDKPMKPQVIAHELGKRLRADTIVSCDSGTNTTWWARHIPAQRGQMFSCSGTLATMACGLPYTIAAQIAYPQRQCIAFVGDGGFTMLMGELATAVKYKLPIVIVIIKNDTLGQIKWEQMVFLGNPEFAVELQPIDFVKFAEACGATGIRIDDPKECGALLDRALAAAISGPVVIEAVVDPLEAPMPAKVTFDQATKFAESLLRGEPDRGKIVS
;
A
#
# COMPACT_ATOMS: atom_id res chain seq x y z
N MET A 1 -10.47 31.82 -26.49
CA MET A 1 -10.34 30.84 -27.61
C MET A 1 -11.31 29.68 -27.33
N ALA A 2 -11.80 28.99 -28.36
CA ALA A 2 -12.63 27.80 -28.13
C ALA A 2 -11.75 26.67 -27.51
N LYS A 3 -12.25 26.06 -26.44
CA LYS A 3 -11.56 24.99 -25.72
C LYS A 3 -11.40 23.72 -26.58
N THR A 4 -10.28 23.04 -26.44
CA THR A 4 -10.12 21.70 -27.01
C THR A 4 -10.77 20.63 -26.12
N ALA A 5 -10.96 19.44 -26.64
CA ALA A 5 -11.42 18.30 -25.86
C ALA A 5 -10.46 17.97 -24.70
N ALA A 6 -9.14 18.11 -24.93
CA ALA A 6 -8.13 17.96 -23.90
C ALA A 6 -8.24 19.04 -22.80
N ASP A 7 -8.54 20.31 -23.16
CA ASP A 7 -8.79 21.37 -22.17
C ASP A 7 -9.98 21.01 -21.26
N VAL A 8 -11.05 20.50 -21.84
CA VAL A 8 -12.24 20.08 -21.08
C VAL A 8 -11.90 18.94 -20.11
N LEU A 9 -11.10 17.97 -20.54
CA LEU A 9 -10.65 16.90 -19.65
C LEU A 9 -9.85 17.46 -18.46
N VAL A 10 -8.82 18.28 -18.73
CA VAL A 10 -7.93 18.82 -17.68
C VAL A 10 -8.70 19.73 -16.72
N GLU A 11 -9.59 20.59 -17.23
CA GLU A 11 -10.45 21.43 -16.39
C GLU A 11 -11.40 20.59 -15.52
N SER A 12 -11.99 19.51 -16.07
CA SER A 12 -12.80 18.58 -15.27
C SER A 12 -12.00 17.95 -14.14
N LEU A 13 -10.75 17.52 -14.41
CA LEU A 13 -9.87 16.96 -13.37
C LEU A 13 -9.58 18.01 -12.28
N ILE A 14 -9.26 19.24 -12.65
CA ILE A 14 -9.03 20.34 -11.70
C ILE A 14 -10.27 20.58 -10.83
N GLN A 15 -11.45 20.57 -11.42
CA GLN A 15 -12.72 20.72 -10.71
C GLN A 15 -12.97 19.58 -9.72
N TRP A 16 -12.51 18.36 -10.03
CA TRP A 16 -12.54 17.21 -9.12
C TRP A 16 -11.43 17.25 -8.05
N GLY A 17 -10.65 18.33 -7.98
CA GLY A 17 -9.59 18.54 -6.99
C GLY A 17 -8.30 17.76 -7.29
N VAL A 18 -8.11 17.34 -8.53
CA VAL A 18 -6.84 16.76 -8.99
C VAL A 18 -5.83 17.90 -9.17
N ASP A 19 -4.75 17.86 -8.42
CA ASP A 19 -3.67 18.83 -8.44
C ASP A 19 -2.34 18.24 -8.96
N THR A 20 -2.31 16.93 -9.17
CA THR A 20 -1.09 16.20 -9.58
C THR A 20 -1.45 14.99 -10.44
N ILE A 21 -0.74 14.83 -11.56
CA ILE A 21 -0.82 13.68 -12.47
C ILE A 21 0.58 13.08 -12.63
N PHE A 22 0.68 11.76 -12.59
CA PHE A 22 1.91 11.00 -12.81
C PHE A 22 1.90 10.36 -14.19
N GLY A 23 2.99 10.45 -14.96
CA GLY A 23 3.01 9.84 -16.30
C GLY A 23 4.29 10.06 -17.09
N ILE A 24 4.28 9.58 -18.32
CA ILE A 24 5.31 9.82 -19.32
C ILE A 24 4.68 10.47 -20.56
N PRO A 25 5.22 11.58 -21.07
CA PRO A 25 4.79 12.15 -22.34
C PRO A 25 4.98 11.14 -23.49
N GLY A 26 4.03 11.14 -24.41
CA GLY A 26 4.09 10.33 -25.62
C GLY A 26 3.17 10.88 -26.70
N ASP A 27 3.36 10.42 -27.93
CA ASP A 27 2.66 10.90 -29.13
C ASP A 27 1.13 10.75 -29.02
N GLY A 28 0.67 9.65 -28.42
CA GLY A 28 -0.76 9.37 -28.27
C GLY A 28 -1.50 10.27 -27.26
N ILE A 29 -0.80 11.17 -26.55
CA ILE A 29 -1.38 12.06 -25.53
C ILE A 29 -0.91 13.53 -25.66
N ASN A 30 -0.35 13.92 -26.79
CA ASN A 30 0.22 15.26 -26.98
C ASN A 30 -0.81 16.39 -26.79
N GLY A 31 -2.06 16.20 -27.18
CA GLY A 31 -3.11 17.16 -26.92
C GLY A 31 -3.40 17.35 -25.41
N VAL A 32 -3.41 16.27 -24.64
CA VAL A 32 -3.53 16.34 -23.18
C VAL A 32 -2.29 17.00 -22.56
N MET A 33 -1.09 16.70 -23.07
CA MET A 33 0.15 17.32 -22.58
C MET A 33 0.18 18.83 -22.82
N GLU A 34 -0.34 19.30 -23.96
CA GLU A 34 -0.46 20.74 -24.24
C GLU A 34 -1.46 21.40 -23.28
N SER A 35 -2.58 20.75 -23.02
CA SER A 35 -3.55 21.26 -22.04
C SER A 35 -2.95 21.31 -20.63
N LEU A 36 -2.20 20.29 -20.19
CA LEU A 36 -1.49 20.31 -18.90
C LEU A 36 -0.46 21.44 -18.83
N ARG A 37 0.26 21.71 -19.92
CA ARG A 37 1.22 22.83 -20.00
C ARG A 37 0.52 24.18 -19.81
N THR A 38 -0.64 24.37 -20.39
CA THR A 38 -1.39 25.65 -20.29
C THR A 38 -2.07 25.81 -18.92
N HIS A 39 -2.30 24.72 -18.18
CA HIS A 39 -2.91 24.73 -16.84
C HIS A 39 -1.91 24.43 -15.71
N GLN A 40 -0.58 24.52 -15.98
CA GLN A 40 0.47 24.11 -15.02
C GLN A 40 0.47 24.84 -13.67
N GLU A 41 -0.18 26.01 -13.57
CA GLU A 41 -0.36 26.73 -12.31
C GLU A 41 -1.40 26.06 -11.38
N GLN A 42 -2.28 25.22 -11.92
CA GLN A 42 -3.38 24.58 -11.19
C GLN A 42 -3.17 23.06 -11.03
N ILE A 43 -2.47 22.43 -11.97
CA ILE A 43 -2.24 20.99 -11.99
C ILE A 43 -0.81 20.67 -12.40
N ARG A 44 -0.13 19.87 -11.59
CA ARG A 44 1.27 19.47 -11.82
C ARG A 44 1.34 18.17 -12.60
N PHE A 45 2.19 18.10 -13.59
CA PHE A 45 2.56 16.84 -14.24
C PHE A 45 3.91 16.37 -13.72
N ILE A 46 3.94 15.19 -13.12
CA ILE A 46 5.15 14.54 -12.61
C ILE A 46 5.61 13.51 -13.62
N GLN A 47 6.69 13.83 -14.33
CA GLN A 47 7.27 12.94 -15.30
C GLN A 47 8.04 11.82 -14.59
N VAL A 48 7.64 10.58 -14.81
CA VAL A 48 8.28 9.35 -14.31
C VAL A 48 9.20 8.73 -15.38
N ARG A 49 9.83 7.61 -15.06
CA ARG A 49 10.71 6.88 -15.99
C ARG A 49 10.06 5.62 -16.56
N HIS A 50 9.00 5.14 -15.93
CA HIS A 50 8.23 3.99 -16.36
C HIS A 50 6.75 4.17 -15.96
N GLU A 51 5.82 3.79 -16.82
CA GLU A 51 4.38 4.00 -16.57
C GLU A 51 3.86 3.16 -15.39
N GLU A 52 4.44 2.00 -15.13
CA GLU A 52 4.14 1.23 -13.93
C GLU A 52 4.35 2.07 -12.67
N SER A 53 5.45 2.83 -12.63
CA SER A 53 5.69 3.77 -11.52
C SER A 53 4.64 4.87 -11.43
N ALA A 54 4.13 5.36 -12.57
CA ALA A 54 3.05 6.35 -12.57
C ALA A 54 1.78 5.79 -11.91
N ALA A 55 1.42 4.56 -12.24
CA ALA A 55 0.25 3.90 -11.64
C ALA A 55 0.47 3.58 -10.14
N LEU A 56 1.67 3.12 -9.75
CA LEU A 56 2.04 2.92 -8.35
C LEU A 56 2.04 4.24 -7.56
N MET A 57 2.53 5.34 -8.15
CA MET A 57 2.48 6.67 -7.53
C MET A 57 1.04 7.17 -7.38
N ALA A 58 0.18 6.95 -8.37
CA ALA A 58 -1.24 7.30 -8.29
C ALA A 58 -1.96 6.47 -7.19
N CYS A 59 -1.65 5.18 -7.07
CA CYS A 59 -2.13 4.32 -5.99
C CYS A 59 -1.69 4.86 -4.62
N ALA A 60 -0.39 5.15 -4.46
CA ALA A 60 0.16 5.70 -3.22
C ALA A 60 -0.44 7.06 -2.86
N TRP A 61 -0.63 7.93 -3.87
CA TRP A 61 -1.30 9.21 -3.70
C TRP A 61 -2.68 9.04 -3.07
N ALA A 62 -3.49 8.12 -3.63
CA ALA A 62 -4.82 7.83 -3.09
C ALA A 62 -4.75 7.24 -1.67
N LYS A 63 -3.83 6.32 -1.41
CA LYS A 63 -3.66 5.69 -0.08
C LYS A 63 -3.23 6.70 1.00
N TYR A 64 -2.32 7.63 0.69
CA TYR A 64 -1.81 8.58 1.67
C TYR A 64 -2.68 9.83 1.84
N THR A 65 -3.32 10.30 0.76
CA THR A 65 -4.07 11.56 0.79
C THR A 65 -5.57 11.38 0.91
N GLY A 66 -6.10 10.20 0.57
CA GLY A 66 -7.54 9.97 0.42
C GLY A 66 -8.16 10.67 -0.80
N LYS A 67 -7.34 11.31 -1.66
CA LYS A 67 -7.76 11.99 -2.89
C LYS A 67 -7.69 11.03 -4.08
N LEU A 68 -8.32 11.43 -5.19
CA LEU A 68 -8.19 10.71 -6.46
C LEU A 68 -6.74 10.76 -6.96
N GLY A 69 -6.12 9.60 -7.15
CA GLY A 69 -4.84 9.47 -7.84
C GLY A 69 -5.04 9.39 -9.35
N VAL A 70 -4.21 10.08 -10.12
CA VAL A 70 -4.33 10.10 -11.58
C VAL A 70 -3.00 9.72 -12.24
N CYS A 71 -3.04 8.77 -13.16
CA CYS A 71 -1.91 8.42 -14.01
C CYS A 71 -2.25 8.56 -15.49
N LEU A 72 -1.24 8.94 -16.29
CA LEU A 72 -1.37 9.25 -17.71
C LEU A 72 -0.28 8.51 -18.50
N ALA A 73 -0.67 7.82 -19.57
CA ALA A 73 0.23 7.10 -20.45
C ALA A 73 -0.18 7.26 -21.92
N THR A 74 0.80 7.10 -22.81
CA THR A 74 0.54 7.07 -24.26
C THR A 74 -0.25 5.82 -24.67
N SER A 75 -0.62 5.73 -25.92
CA SER A 75 -1.27 4.57 -26.54
C SER A 75 -0.38 3.32 -26.52
N GLY A 76 -0.96 2.17 -26.72
CA GLY A 76 -0.26 0.90 -26.85
C GLY A 76 0.58 0.53 -25.62
N PRO A 77 1.93 0.47 -25.75
CA PRO A 77 2.80 -0.01 -24.66
C PRO A 77 2.69 0.82 -23.39
N GLY A 78 2.50 2.14 -23.48
CA GLY A 78 2.35 2.99 -22.30
C GLY A 78 1.15 2.60 -21.46
N GLY A 79 0.00 2.36 -22.09
CA GLY A 79 -1.18 1.87 -21.38
C GLY A 79 -0.99 0.49 -20.77
N ILE A 80 -0.32 -0.43 -21.48
CA ILE A 80 -0.05 -1.79 -20.98
C ILE A 80 0.79 -1.75 -19.69
N HIS A 81 1.80 -0.92 -19.63
CA HIS A 81 2.69 -0.80 -18.48
C HIS A 81 1.99 -0.31 -17.20
N LEU A 82 0.87 0.41 -17.29
CA LEU A 82 0.12 0.86 -16.11
C LEU A 82 -0.46 -0.28 -15.27
N LEU A 83 -0.70 -1.45 -15.87
CA LEU A 83 -1.55 -2.50 -15.29
C LEU A 83 -1.10 -2.95 -13.90
N ASN A 84 0.19 -3.19 -13.66
CA ASN A 84 0.63 -3.67 -12.35
C ASN A 84 0.27 -2.70 -11.22
N GLY A 85 0.54 -1.41 -11.38
CA GLY A 85 0.17 -0.41 -10.38
C GLY A 85 -1.35 -0.20 -10.25
N LEU A 86 -2.10 -0.39 -11.34
CA LEU A 86 -3.57 -0.33 -11.29
C LEU A 86 -4.17 -1.55 -10.59
N TYR A 87 -3.58 -2.74 -10.74
CA TYR A 87 -4.00 -3.91 -9.95
C TYR A 87 -3.69 -3.72 -8.46
N ASP A 88 -2.58 -3.08 -8.10
CA ASP A 88 -2.30 -2.71 -6.72
C ASP A 88 -3.41 -1.79 -6.16
N ALA A 89 -3.81 -0.77 -6.92
CA ALA A 89 -4.94 0.10 -6.56
C ALA A 89 -6.28 -0.65 -6.45
N LYS A 90 -6.58 -1.55 -7.40
CA LYS A 90 -7.80 -2.37 -7.39
C LYS A 90 -7.88 -3.25 -6.15
N MET A 91 -6.79 -3.96 -5.84
CA MET A 91 -6.76 -4.94 -4.76
C MET A 91 -6.83 -4.30 -3.37
N ASP A 92 -6.21 -3.13 -3.22
CA ASP A 92 -6.17 -2.41 -1.94
C ASP A 92 -7.26 -1.33 -1.81
N GLY A 93 -8.13 -1.18 -2.82
CA GLY A 93 -9.27 -0.26 -2.76
C GLY A 93 -8.85 1.21 -2.80
N ALA A 94 -7.90 1.57 -3.65
CA ALA A 94 -7.46 2.95 -3.87
C ALA A 94 -8.22 3.58 -5.05
N SER A 95 -8.65 4.83 -4.89
CA SER A 95 -9.34 5.60 -5.94
C SER A 95 -8.34 6.08 -6.98
N VAL A 96 -8.29 5.46 -8.15
CA VAL A 96 -7.33 5.81 -9.21
C VAL A 96 -8.05 5.97 -10.56
N LEU A 97 -7.75 7.06 -11.27
CA LEU A 97 -8.11 7.26 -12.66
C LEU A 97 -6.88 7.08 -13.54
N ALA A 98 -6.93 6.14 -14.46
CA ALA A 98 -5.96 5.97 -15.54
C ALA A 98 -6.48 6.64 -16.81
N ILE A 99 -5.62 7.41 -17.46
CA ILE A 99 -5.91 8.03 -18.76
C ILE A 99 -4.85 7.51 -19.75
N THR A 100 -5.31 6.96 -20.87
CA THR A 100 -4.42 6.48 -21.93
C THR A 100 -4.72 7.13 -23.25
N GLY A 101 -3.69 7.35 -24.04
CA GLY A 101 -3.83 7.67 -25.46
C GLY A 101 -4.43 6.48 -26.22
N MET A 102 -4.79 6.75 -27.44
CA MET A 102 -5.34 5.81 -28.40
C MET A 102 -5.03 6.32 -29.82
N PRO A 103 -4.85 5.47 -30.84
CA PRO A 103 -4.75 5.90 -32.22
C PRO A 103 -5.93 6.80 -32.64
N PHE A 104 -5.86 7.38 -33.82
CA PHE A 104 -6.94 8.16 -34.40
C PHE A 104 -8.24 7.36 -34.39
N HIS A 105 -9.35 8.01 -34.04
CA HIS A 105 -10.62 7.33 -33.80
C HIS A 105 -11.12 6.49 -34.99
N ASP A 106 -10.80 6.91 -36.23
CA ASP A 106 -11.17 6.23 -37.48
C ASP A 106 -10.15 5.16 -37.94
N LEU A 107 -9.00 5.02 -37.23
CA LEU A 107 -7.99 3.99 -37.47
C LEU A 107 -7.98 2.89 -36.39
N THR A 108 -8.88 2.96 -35.43
CA THR A 108 -8.99 1.95 -34.37
C THR A 108 -9.40 0.58 -34.93
N ASP A 109 -8.83 -0.50 -34.41
CA ASP A 109 -9.05 -1.89 -34.82
C ASP A 109 -8.65 -2.16 -36.32
N THR A 110 -7.69 -1.39 -36.85
CA THR A 110 -7.15 -1.54 -38.23
C THR A 110 -5.70 -1.99 -38.27
N PHE A 111 -5.11 -2.37 -37.11
CA PHE A 111 -3.70 -2.75 -36.97
C PHE A 111 -2.70 -1.63 -37.27
N THR A 112 -3.11 -0.37 -37.04
CA THR A 112 -2.18 0.77 -37.10
C THR A 112 -1.18 0.74 -35.95
N GLN A 113 -0.18 1.62 -35.97
CA GLN A 113 0.82 1.69 -34.91
C GLN A 113 0.17 1.90 -33.53
N GLN A 114 0.56 1.10 -32.54
CA GLN A 114 0.07 1.15 -31.16
C GLN A 114 -1.45 0.89 -31.01
N ASP A 115 -2.07 0.23 -31.98
CA ASP A 115 -3.50 -0.10 -31.96
C ASP A 115 -3.80 -1.25 -30.99
N VAL A 116 -3.78 -0.93 -29.71
CA VAL A 116 -4.17 -1.82 -28.61
C VAL A 116 -5.50 -1.38 -28.06
N ALA A 117 -6.46 -2.29 -27.99
CA ALA A 117 -7.78 -2.02 -27.42
C ALA A 117 -7.68 -1.90 -25.88
N LEU A 118 -7.11 -0.77 -25.40
CA LEU A 118 -6.85 -0.54 -23.98
C LEU A 118 -8.14 -0.49 -23.16
N ASP A 119 -9.24 0.01 -23.72
CA ASP A 119 -10.55 -0.02 -23.07
C ASP A 119 -11.02 -1.45 -22.75
N ARG A 120 -10.70 -2.43 -23.61
CA ARG A 120 -10.97 -3.85 -23.37
C ARG A 120 -9.94 -4.48 -22.44
N LEU A 121 -8.66 -4.14 -22.62
CA LEU A 121 -7.58 -4.65 -21.76
C LEU A 121 -7.78 -4.27 -20.28
N PHE A 122 -8.34 -3.10 -20.02
CA PHE A 122 -8.59 -2.60 -18.66
C PHE A 122 -9.91 -3.09 -18.04
N MET A 123 -10.72 -3.87 -18.74
CA MET A 123 -12.04 -4.30 -18.23
C MET A 123 -11.98 -5.08 -16.92
N ASP A 124 -10.92 -5.85 -16.66
CA ASP A 124 -10.79 -6.52 -15.36
C ASP A 124 -10.30 -5.57 -14.28
N VAL A 125 -9.34 -4.70 -14.57
CA VAL A 125 -8.74 -3.84 -13.55
C VAL A 125 -9.62 -2.64 -13.19
N ALA A 126 -10.38 -2.10 -14.12
CA ALA A 126 -11.21 -0.91 -13.95
C ALA A 126 -12.70 -1.24 -13.90
N VAL A 127 -13.42 -0.70 -12.90
CA VAL A 127 -14.88 -0.84 -12.81
C VAL A 127 -15.65 0.02 -13.82
N TYR A 128 -14.94 0.99 -14.41
CA TYR A 128 -15.42 1.81 -15.51
C TYR A 128 -14.25 2.03 -16.47
N SER A 129 -14.38 1.57 -17.70
CA SER A 129 -13.40 1.74 -18.77
C SER A 129 -14.15 2.12 -20.06
N THR A 130 -13.76 3.23 -20.69
CA THR A 130 -14.47 3.73 -21.86
C THR A 130 -13.56 4.49 -22.81
N ARG A 131 -14.02 4.63 -24.08
CA ARG A 131 -13.41 5.49 -25.11
C ARG A 131 -14.12 6.83 -25.16
N VAL A 132 -13.37 7.90 -25.38
CA VAL A 132 -13.93 9.18 -25.78
C VAL A 132 -14.36 9.09 -27.25
N MET A 133 -15.64 9.35 -27.52
CA MET A 133 -16.25 9.19 -28.86
C MET A 133 -16.33 10.49 -29.65
N GLY A 134 -15.95 11.60 -29.06
CA GLY A 134 -15.97 12.93 -29.69
C GLY A 134 -15.72 14.02 -28.66
N PRO A 135 -15.45 15.26 -29.11
CA PRO A 135 -15.09 16.36 -28.21
C PRO A 135 -16.19 16.68 -27.18
N GLU A 136 -17.46 16.59 -27.55
CA GLU A 136 -18.58 16.86 -26.65
C GLU A 136 -18.88 15.73 -25.65
N HIS A 137 -18.21 14.58 -25.79
CA HIS A 137 -18.36 13.44 -24.89
C HIS A 137 -17.42 13.53 -23.68
N VAL A 138 -16.35 14.31 -23.76
CA VAL A 138 -15.26 14.33 -22.77
C VAL A 138 -15.73 14.67 -21.37
N GLU A 139 -16.54 15.75 -21.23
CA GLU A 139 -17.07 16.19 -19.94
C GLU A 139 -17.80 15.07 -19.22
N ASN A 140 -18.70 14.37 -19.91
CA ASN A 140 -19.49 13.28 -19.36
C ASN A 140 -18.61 12.09 -18.93
N VAL A 141 -17.61 11.74 -19.74
CA VAL A 141 -16.69 10.64 -19.45
C VAL A 141 -15.82 10.97 -18.25
N ALA A 142 -15.24 12.17 -18.19
CA ALA A 142 -14.42 12.62 -17.08
C ALA A 142 -15.21 12.64 -15.76
N GLU A 143 -16.42 13.20 -15.80
CA GLU A 143 -17.31 13.26 -14.64
C GLU A 143 -17.65 11.88 -14.09
N ILE A 144 -18.09 10.95 -14.95
CA ILE A 144 -18.47 9.61 -14.45
C ILE A 144 -17.26 8.80 -14.01
N ALA A 145 -16.09 8.95 -14.66
CA ALA A 145 -14.87 8.28 -14.28
C ALA A 145 -14.38 8.73 -12.89
N CYS A 146 -14.27 10.05 -12.66
CA CYS A 146 -13.87 10.60 -11.37
C CYS A 146 -14.87 10.22 -10.26
N ARG A 147 -16.16 10.40 -10.52
CA ARG A 147 -17.25 10.06 -9.58
C ARG A 147 -17.21 8.59 -9.19
N THR A 148 -17.08 7.70 -10.15
CA THR A 148 -17.04 6.25 -9.92
C THR A 148 -15.80 5.85 -9.12
N ALA A 149 -14.61 6.37 -9.47
CA ALA A 149 -13.39 6.09 -8.76
C ALA A 149 -13.47 6.50 -7.28
N VAL A 150 -13.98 7.70 -7.00
CA VAL A 150 -14.09 8.24 -5.64
C VAL A 150 -15.19 7.55 -4.84
N ALA A 151 -16.38 7.32 -5.45
CA ALA A 151 -17.52 6.75 -4.74
C ALA A 151 -17.31 5.29 -4.34
N TYR A 152 -16.64 4.51 -5.18
CA TYR A 152 -16.45 3.07 -4.96
C TYR A 152 -15.04 2.71 -4.47
N HIS A 153 -14.12 3.66 -4.35
CA HIS A 153 -12.71 3.39 -4.05
C HIS A 153 -12.11 2.34 -5.01
N LYS A 154 -12.27 2.58 -6.31
CA LYS A 154 -11.87 1.64 -7.38
C LYS A 154 -11.10 2.36 -8.48
N VAL A 155 -10.55 1.56 -9.38
CA VAL A 155 -9.87 2.03 -10.60
C VAL A 155 -10.90 2.34 -11.67
N THR A 156 -10.71 3.46 -12.38
CA THR A 156 -11.42 3.83 -13.60
C THR A 156 -10.44 4.17 -14.71
N HIS A 157 -10.88 4.07 -15.95
CA HIS A 157 -10.02 4.27 -17.12
C HIS A 157 -10.73 5.04 -18.24
N ILE A 158 -10.01 5.95 -18.88
CA ILE A 158 -10.41 6.70 -20.06
C ILE A 158 -9.39 6.45 -21.18
N SER A 159 -9.83 5.94 -22.32
CA SER A 159 -9.08 5.88 -23.56
C SER A 159 -9.42 7.08 -24.43
N PHE A 160 -8.41 7.88 -24.80
CA PHE A 160 -8.62 9.17 -25.46
C PHE A 160 -7.93 9.21 -26.83
N PRO A 161 -8.70 9.11 -27.96
CA PRO A 161 -8.13 9.17 -29.30
C PRO A 161 -7.35 10.45 -29.54
N THR A 162 -6.14 10.33 -30.14
CA THR A 162 -5.19 11.43 -30.31
C THR A 162 -5.78 12.59 -31.10
N ASP A 163 -6.48 12.31 -32.18
CA ASP A 163 -7.12 13.34 -33.03
C ASP A 163 -8.28 14.05 -32.35
N ILE A 164 -9.02 13.37 -31.48
CA ILE A 164 -10.14 13.99 -30.73
C ILE A 164 -9.58 14.97 -29.68
N GLN A 165 -8.39 14.75 -29.13
CA GLN A 165 -7.80 15.63 -28.10
C GLN A 165 -7.73 17.10 -28.54
N ASP A 166 -7.40 17.35 -29.80
CA ASP A 166 -7.23 18.69 -30.38
C ASP A 166 -8.52 19.28 -30.95
N MET A 167 -9.59 18.49 -31.10
CA MET A 167 -10.87 18.95 -31.60
C MET A 167 -11.48 20.00 -30.68
N LYS A 168 -12.06 21.03 -31.26
CA LYS A 168 -12.76 22.09 -30.50
C LYS A 168 -14.13 21.61 -30.03
N VAL A 169 -14.37 21.76 -28.74
CA VAL A 169 -15.71 21.49 -28.16
C VAL A 169 -16.68 22.56 -28.56
N SER A 170 -17.84 22.18 -29.06
CA SER A 170 -18.88 23.11 -29.51
C SER A 170 -20.26 22.61 -29.08
N ARG A 171 -21.01 23.46 -28.40
CA ARG A 171 -22.42 23.16 -28.08
C ARG A 171 -23.32 23.05 -29.34
N LYS A 172 -22.87 23.58 -30.47
CA LYS A 172 -23.61 23.46 -31.74
C LYS A 172 -23.58 22.04 -32.32
N THR A 173 -22.51 21.30 -32.04
CA THR A 173 -22.31 19.90 -32.48
C THR A 173 -22.78 18.88 -31.45
N ALA A 174 -23.03 19.32 -30.22
CA ALA A 174 -23.56 18.45 -29.17
C ALA A 174 -24.98 17.93 -29.52
N SER A 175 -25.29 16.71 -29.07
CA SER A 175 -26.64 16.17 -29.20
C SER A 175 -27.65 17.03 -28.43
N LYS A 176 -28.91 17.08 -28.89
CA LYS A 176 -29.98 17.85 -28.25
C LYS A 176 -30.24 17.49 -26.78
N ARG A 177 -29.76 16.35 -26.34
CA ARG A 177 -29.91 15.86 -24.97
C ARG A 177 -28.70 16.14 -24.08
N ASN A 178 -27.56 16.47 -24.66
CA ASN A 178 -26.35 16.89 -23.92
C ASN A 178 -26.44 18.39 -23.63
N VAL A 179 -27.22 18.74 -22.63
CA VAL A 179 -27.44 20.14 -22.22
C VAL A 179 -26.44 20.56 -21.15
N GLU A 180 -26.09 21.86 -21.17
CA GLU A 180 -25.19 22.42 -20.18
C GLU A 180 -25.75 22.31 -18.75
N GLY A 181 -24.91 21.94 -17.78
CA GLY A 181 -25.30 21.84 -16.37
C GLY A 181 -26.20 20.65 -16.04
N HIS A 182 -26.26 19.60 -16.91
CA HIS A 182 -27.01 18.38 -16.63
C HIS A 182 -26.28 17.45 -15.65
N THR A 183 -24.99 17.70 -15.37
CA THR A 183 -24.19 17.02 -14.34
C THR A 183 -23.82 18.00 -13.23
N SER A 184 -23.49 17.49 -12.05
CA SER A 184 -23.05 18.29 -10.91
C SER A 184 -21.74 17.75 -10.36
N LEU A 185 -20.82 18.65 -10.00
CA LEU A 185 -19.56 18.33 -9.32
C LEU A 185 -19.76 17.95 -7.85
N VAL A 186 -20.95 18.15 -7.32
CA VAL A 186 -21.27 17.78 -5.94
C VAL A 186 -21.29 16.25 -5.84
N HIS A 187 -20.35 15.69 -5.09
CA HIS A 187 -20.41 14.30 -4.67
C HIS A 187 -20.69 14.23 -3.17
N ALA A 188 -21.67 13.43 -2.80
CA ALA A 188 -21.97 13.19 -1.40
C ALA A 188 -20.84 12.32 -0.80
N ARG A 189 -20.23 12.79 0.28
CA ARG A 189 -19.39 11.92 1.10
C ARG A 189 -20.33 10.96 1.81
N SER A 190 -20.32 9.69 1.42
CA SER A 190 -21.10 8.67 2.09
C SER A 190 -20.47 8.32 3.43
N GLY A 191 -20.90 9.00 4.48
CA GLY A 191 -20.64 8.53 5.83
C GLY A 191 -21.66 7.46 6.17
N GLN A 192 -21.60 6.31 5.52
CA GLN A 192 -22.54 5.23 5.73
C GLN A 192 -22.48 4.73 7.16
N LEU A 193 -23.63 4.62 7.81
CA LEU A 193 -23.83 3.98 9.11
C LEU A 193 -24.69 2.74 8.91
N PRO A 194 -24.37 1.62 9.59
CA PRO A 194 -25.24 0.45 9.64
C PRO A 194 -26.60 0.77 10.30
N ASP A 195 -27.58 -0.08 10.05
CA ASP A 195 -28.87 0.00 10.71
C ASP A 195 -28.73 -0.18 12.23
N GLU A 196 -29.57 0.52 13.00
CA GLU A 196 -29.52 0.48 14.46
C GLU A 196 -29.79 -0.94 15.01
N SER A 197 -30.62 -1.72 14.35
CA SER A 197 -30.91 -3.12 14.71
C SER A 197 -29.63 -3.98 14.61
N ASP A 198 -28.81 -3.79 13.58
CA ASP A 198 -27.56 -4.53 13.41
C ASP A 198 -26.50 -4.06 14.39
N LEU A 199 -26.43 -2.75 14.68
CA LEU A 199 -25.59 -2.22 15.75
C LEU A 199 -25.93 -2.82 17.11
N ARG A 200 -27.23 -2.96 17.46
CA ARG A 200 -27.68 -3.60 18.70
C ARG A 200 -27.28 -5.09 18.75
N ARG A 201 -27.48 -5.84 17.68
CA ARG A 201 -27.07 -7.24 17.58
C ARG A 201 -25.56 -7.40 17.72
N ALA A 202 -24.77 -6.54 17.06
CA ALA A 202 -23.33 -6.51 17.20
C ALA A 202 -22.88 -6.21 18.63
N ALA A 203 -23.51 -5.22 19.28
CA ALA A 203 -23.25 -4.89 20.67
C ALA A 203 -23.56 -6.05 21.60
N GLU A 204 -24.66 -6.79 21.37
CA GLU A 204 -25.03 -7.98 22.16
C GLU A 204 -23.96 -9.08 22.07
N ILE A 205 -23.45 -9.37 20.84
CA ILE A 205 -22.35 -10.33 20.63
C ILE A 205 -21.11 -9.89 21.41
N LEU A 206 -20.70 -8.64 21.28
CA LEU A 206 -19.52 -8.10 21.94
C LEU A 206 -19.68 -8.05 23.47
N ASN A 207 -20.88 -7.71 23.96
CA ASN A 207 -21.16 -7.67 25.39
C ASN A 207 -21.19 -9.06 26.04
N THR A 208 -21.56 -10.11 25.32
CA THR A 208 -21.60 -11.50 25.85
C THR A 208 -20.25 -12.22 25.71
N GLY A 209 -19.36 -11.80 24.83
CA GLY A 209 -18.03 -12.39 24.66
C GLY A 209 -17.16 -12.27 25.91
N ASN A 210 -16.28 -13.26 26.15
CA ASN A 210 -15.35 -13.25 27.29
C ASN A 210 -13.91 -13.00 26.85
N LYS A 211 -13.50 -13.54 25.69
CA LYS A 211 -12.16 -13.40 25.12
C LYS A 211 -12.28 -12.69 23.77
N ILE A 212 -12.42 -11.38 23.82
CA ILE A 212 -12.65 -10.58 22.62
C ILE A 212 -11.30 -10.18 22.01
N ALA A 213 -11.12 -10.43 20.71
CA ALA A 213 -10.00 -9.91 19.94
C ALA A 213 -10.49 -8.96 18.84
N ILE A 214 -9.75 -7.89 18.58
CA ILE A 214 -10.05 -6.94 17.52
C ILE A 214 -8.99 -7.09 16.43
N LEU A 215 -9.43 -7.35 15.18
CA LEU A 215 -8.56 -7.36 14.00
C LEU A 215 -8.78 -6.08 13.20
N ALA A 216 -7.79 -5.17 13.25
CA ALA A 216 -7.84 -3.87 12.60
C ALA A 216 -7.03 -3.87 11.28
N GLY A 217 -7.66 -3.44 10.19
CA GLY A 217 -7.03 -3.30 8.88
C GLY A 217 -6.91 -1.87 8.39
N GLN A 218 -6.77 -1.71 7.08
CA GLN A 218 -6.62 -0.42 6.41
C GLN A 218 -7.80 0.52 6.68
N GLY A 219 -9.03 0.01 6.71
CA GLY A 219 -10.23 0.80 6.98
C GLY A 219 -10.30 1.36 8.40
N ALA A 220 -9.42 0.91 9.32
CA ALA A 220 -9.32 1.43 10.67
C ALA A 220 -8.29 2.58 10.83
N LEU A 221 -7.52 2.94 9.79
CA LEU A 221 -6.45 3.96 9.86
C LEU A 221 -6.93 5.33 10.35
N HIS A 222 -8.18 5.70 10.08
CA HIS A 222 -8.77 6.98 10.50
C HIS A 222 -9.70 6.84 11.72
N ALA A 223 -9.70 5.67 12.37
CA ALA A 223 -10.58 5.34 13.49
C ALA A 223 -9.83 5.11 14.82
N THR A 224 -8.56 5.49 14.92
CA THR A 224 -7.67 5.18 16.07
C THR A 224 -8.32 5.47 17.42
N ALA A 225 -8.90 6.67 17.62
CA ALA A 225 -9.49 7.05 18.89
C ALA A 225 -10.71 6.18 19.27
N ALA A 226 -11.61 5.95 18.31
CA ALA A 226 -12.80 5.12 18.51
C ALA A 226 -12.41 3.64 18.73
N LEU A 227 -11.41 3.15 18.00
CA LEU A 227 -10.88 1.79 18.13
C LEU A 227 -10.29 1.55 19.52
N LEU A 228 -9.48 2.49 20.02
CA LEU A 228 -8.89 2.42 21.36
C LEU A 228 -9.97 2.47 22.44
N ALA A 229 -11.00 3.35 22.30
CA ALA A 229 -12.09 3.44 23.25
C ALA A 229 -12.93 2.14 23.31
N VAL A 230 -13.17 1.49 22.17
CA VAL A 230 -13.84 0.18 22.13
C VAL A 230 -12.95 -0.90 22.76
N ALA A 231 -11.67 -0.93 22.45
CA ALA A 231 -10.72 -1.89 23.04
C ALA A 231 -10.63 -1.75 24.56
N GLU A 232 -10.59 -0.53 25.08
CA GLU A 232 -10.60 -0.24 26.52
C GLU A 232 -11.88 -0.73 27.18
N LYS A 233 -13.04 -0.43 26.60
CA LYS A 233 -14.34 -0.82 27.13
C LYS A 233 -14.54 -2.32 27.17
N LEU A 234 -14.00 -3.03 26.18
CA LEU A 234 -14.09 -4.49 26.04
C LEU A 234 -12.91 -5.25 26.66
N ASN A 235 -11.88 -4.57 27.16
CA ASN A 235 -10.61 -5.18 27.58
C ASN A 235 -10.04 -6.10 26.49
N ALA A 236 -10.06 -5.65 25.22
CA ALA A 236 -9.75 -6.46 24.05
C ALA A 236 -8.38 -6.11 23.45
N PRO A 237 -7.49 -7.09 23.19
CA PRO A 237 -6.28 -6.86 22.43
C PRO A 237 -6.61 -6.51 20.97
N ILE A 238 -5.80 -5.59 20.39
CA ILE A 238 -5.89 -5.17 19.00
C ILE A 238 -4.76 -5.82 18.21
N VAL A 239 -5.15 -6.64 17.24
CA VAL A 239 -4.29 -7.28 16.25
C VAL A 239 -4.36 -6.48 14.96
N LYS A 240 -3.22 -6.27 14.28
CA LYS A 240 -3.17 -5.43 13.07
C LYS A 240 -2.90 -6.26 11.81
N ALA A 241 -3.73 -6.12 10.79
CA ALA A 241 -3.38 -6.54 9.43
C ALA A 241 -2.26 -5.64 8.87
N LEU A 242 -1.52 -6.11 7.86
CA LEU A 242 -0.32 -5.41 7.36
C LEU A 242 -0.60 -3.94 6.95
N LEU A 243 -1.63 -3.69 6.14
CA LEU A 243 -2.05 -2.34 5.76
C LEU A 243 -2.67 -1.53 6.91
N GLY A 244 -3.05 -2.19 7.98
CA GLY A 244 -3.50 -1.57 9.23
C GLY A 244 -2.39 -1.27 10.23
N LYS A 245 -1.10 -1.36 9.84
CA LYS A 245 0.06 -1.17 10.74
C LYS A 245 -0.04 0.10 11.58
N ALA A 246 -0.50 1.20 11.02
CA ALA A 246 -0.65 2.48 11.70
C ALA A 246 -2.06 2.71 12.29
N ALA A 247 -2.96 1.73 12.31
CA ALA A 247 -4.32 1.89 12.85
C ALA A 247 -4.32 2.26 14.34
N VAL A 248 -3.37 1.70 15.10
CA VAL A 248 -3.04 2.13 16.46
C VAL A 248 -1.52 2.18 16.62
N PRO A 249 -0.99 3.10 17.46
CA PRO A 249 0.45 3.18 17.74
C PRO A 249 0.95 1.89 18.40
N ASP A 250 2.21 1.52 18.10
CA ASP A 250 2.81 0.28 18.64
C ASP A 250 3.16 0.36 20.14
N ASP A 251 3.16 1.56 20.73
CA ASP A 251 3.28 1.79 22.17
C ASP A 251 1.94 1.69 22.93
N SER A 252 0.83 1.50 22.22
CA SER A 252 -0.47 1.29 22.83
C SER A 252 -0.50 -0.01 23.67
N PRO A 253 -1.02 0.01 24.92
CA PRO A 253 -1.11 -1.19 25.75
C PRO A 253 -2.11 -2.22 25.21
N PHE A 254 -2.94 -1.85 24.24
CA PHE A 254 -3.91 -2.75 23.63
C PHE A 254 -3.36 -3.51 22.42
N THR A 255 -2.29 -3.05 21.75
CA THR A 255 -1.83 -3.72 20.54
C THR A 255 -0.90 -4.90 20.83
N THR A 256 -1.14 -6.00 20.10
CA THR A 256 -0.24 -7.17 20.06
C THR A 256 0.63 -7.19 18.79
N GLY A 257 0.58 -6.14 17.97
CA GLY A 257 1.32 -6.05 16.71
C GLY A 257 0.58 -6.66 15.52
N GLY A 258 1.33 -7.08 14.52
CA GLY A 258 0.79 -7.63 13.27
C GLY A 258 0.40 -9.10 13.34
N ILE A 259 -0.39 -9.56 12.36
CA ILE A 259 -0.78 -10.97 12.17
C ILE A 259 -0.23 -11.53 10.85
N GLY A 260 -0.22 -12.82 10.71
CA GLY A 260 0.26 -13.55 9.54
C GLY A 260 1.74 -13.96 9.66
N LEU A 261 2.34 -14.36 8.55
CA LEU A 261 3.77 -14.76 8.50
C LEU A 261 4.69 -13.65 9.01
N LEU A 262 4.32 -12.38 8.77
CA LEU A 262 5.07 -11.20 9.18
C LEU A 262 4.69 -10.71 10.59
N GLY A 263 3.74 -11.37 11.22
CA GLY A 263 3.15 -10.96 12.49
C GLY A 263 3.97 -11.35 13.72
N THR A 264 3.30 -11.26 14.86
CA THR A 264 3.82 -11.55 16.18
C THR A 264 3.15 -12.78 16.79
N LYS A 265 3.83 -13.48 17.68
CA LYS A 265 3.24 -14.62 18.40
C LYS A 265 2.05 -14.20 19.27
N PRO A 266 2.09 -13.10 20.04
CA PRO A 266 0.93 -12.64 20.82
C PRO A 266 -0.32 -12.38 19.97
N SER A 267 -0.17 -11.84 18.75
CA SER A 267 -1.30 -11.64 17.82
C SER A 267 -1.91 -12.96 17.37
N GLN A 268 -1.07 -13.93 17.02
CA GLN A 268 -1.55 -15.24 16.62
C GLN A 268 -2.25 -15.96 17.79
N ASP A 269 -1.66 -15.92 18.99
CA ASP A 269 -2.26 -16.52 20.19
C ASP A 269 -3.60 -15.87 20.56
N ALA A 270 -3.70 -14.54 20.42
CA ALA A 270 -4.96 -13.82 20.67
C ALA A 270 -6.07 -14.27 19.70
N LEU A 271 -5.80 -14.36 18.39
CA LEU A 271 -6.80 -14.81 17.40
C LEU A 271 -7.12 -16.30 17.57
N GLU A 272 -6.13 -17.16 17.79
CA GLU A 272 -6.36 -18.60 17.98
C GLU A 272 -7.21 -18.92 19.22
N THR A 273 -7.19 -18.07 20.25
CA THR A 273 -7.82 -18.36 21.56
C THR A 273 -9.03 -17.51 21.88
N CYS A 274 -9.37 -16.49 21.07
CA CYS A 274 -10.57 -15.69 21.28
C CYS A 274 -11.85 -16.50 21.09
N ASP A 275 -12.93 -16.09 21.78
CA ASP A 275 -14.30 -16.59 21.61
C ASP A 275 -15.19 -15.58 20.85
N THR A 276 -14.68 -14.36 20.68
CA THR A 276 -15.39 -13.28 19.98
C THR A 276 -14.39 -12.46 19.18
N LEU A 277 -14.68 -12.26 17.89
CA LEU A 277 -13.84 -11.54 16.95
C LEU A 277 -14.56 -10.30 16.41
N LEU A 278 -13.96 -9.13 16.59
CA LEU A 278 -14.37 -7.89 15.92
C LEU A 278 -13.38 -7.57 14.81
N MET A 279 -13.81 -7.65 13.56
CA MET A 279 -13.01 -7.27 12.37
C MET A 279 -13.38 -5.84 11.97
N VAL A 280 -12.37 -4.96 11.83
CA VAL A 280 -12.57 -3.54 11.53
C VAL A 280 -11.80 -3.13 10.30
N GLY A 281 -12.53 -2.91 9.19
CA GLY A 281 -11.96 -2.44 7.93
C GLY A 281 -10.87 -3.35 7.37
N THR A 282 -11.12 -4.66 7.40
CA THR A 282 -10.16 -5.66 6.93
C THR A 282 -10.83 -6.86 6.27
N SER A 283 -10.23 -7.30 5.16
CA SER A 283 -10.48 -8.59 4.52
C SER A 283 -9.19 -9.41 4.51
N PHE A 284 -8.49 -9.49 5.65
CA PHE A 284 -7.20 -10.18 5.80
C PHE A 284 -7.22 -11.54 5.11
N PRO A 285 -6.31 -11.80 4.12
CA PRO A 285 -6.51 -12.89 3.17
C PRO A 285 -6.13 -14.28 3.69
N TYR A 286 -5.29 -14.37 4.73
CA TYR A 286 -4.69 -15.62 5.21
C TYR A 286 -5.57 -16.24 6.30
N ILE A 287 -6.55 -17.05 5.88
CA ILE A 287 -7.57 -17.65 6.77
C ILE A 287 -6.98 -18.58 7.84
N GLU A 288 -5.81 -19.16 7.59
CA GLU A 288 -5.11 -20.04 8.54
C GLU A 288 -4.65 -19.33 9.81
N PHE A 289 -4.59 -18.00 9.82
CA PHE A 289 -4.27 -17.20 11.00
C PHE A 289 -5.50 -16.67 11.74
N LEU A 290 -6.70 -16.89 11.19
CA LEU A 290 -7.96 -16.55 11.85
C LEU A 290 -8.36 -17.67 12.83
N PRO A 291 -9.30 -17.40 13.77
CA PRO A 291 -9.81 -18.45 14.63
C PRO A 291 -10.40 -19.61 13.79
N ARG A 292 -10.31 -20.84 14.28
CA ARG A 292 -10.97 -21.97 13.59
C ARG A 292 -12.46 -21.68 13.45
N THR A 293 -13.05 -22.05 12.32
CA THR A 293 -14.48 -21.88 12.05
C THR A 293 -15.32 -22.43 13.20
N GLY A 294 -16.32 -21.67 13.64
CA GLY A 294 -17.20 -22.03 14.74
C GLY A 294 -16.63 -21.83 16.14
N LYS A 295 -15.36 -21.40 16.28
CA LYS A 295 -14.73 -21.18 17.59
C LYS A 295 -15.05 -19.81 18.18
N ALA A 296 -15.12 -18.77 17.35
CA ALA A 296 -15.42 -17.41 17.76
C ALA A 296 -16.65 -16.90 17.05
N ARG A 297 -17.53 -16.22 17.79
CA ARG A 297 -18.60 -15.41 17.21
C ARG A 297 -17.98 -14.15 16.62
N ALA A 298 -18.41 -13.74 15.42
CA ALA A 298 -17.75 -12.63 14.74
C ALA A 298 -18.69 -11.51 14.33
N VAL A 299 -18.18 -10.28 14.45
CA VAL A 299 -18.76 -9.04 13.92
C VAL A 299 -17.73 -8.44 12.97
N GLN A 300 -18.16 -7.99 11.80
CA GLN A 300 -17.29 -7.33 10.83
C GLN A 300 -17.83 -5.98 10.41
N ILE A 301 -16.98 -4.97 10.42
CA ILE A 301 -17.23 -3.62 9.91
C ILE A 301 -16.43 -3.46 8.62
N ASP A 302 -17.09 -3.13 7.51
CA ASP A 302 -16.44 -2.78 6.25
C ASP A 302 -17.31 -1.79 5.44
N LEU A 303 -16.68 -0.94 4.62
CA LEU A 303 -17.38 -0.06 3.69
C LEU A 303 -17.97 -0.83 2.51
N ASP A 304 -17.30 -1.89 2.08
CA ASP A 304 -17.68 -2.70 0.93
C ASP A 304 -18.43 -3.96 1.39
N PRO A 305 -19.76 -4.04 1.15
CA PRO A 305 -20.56 -5.18 1.60
C PRO A 305 -20.08 -6.52 1.06
N ILE A 306 -19.39 -6.54 -0.10
CA ILE A 306 -18.86 -7.78 -0.69
C ILE A 306 -17.71 -8.40 0.14
N LYS A 307 -17.08 -7.61 0.99
CA LYS A 307 -15.98 -8.07 1.86
C LYS A 307 -16.47 -8.69 3.16
N ILE A 308 -17.72 -8.44 3.55
CA ILE A 308 -18.29 -8.97 4.78
C ILE A 308 -18.53 -10.47 4.65
N GLY A 309 -18.04 -11.24 5.62
CA GLY A 309 -18.11 -12.70 5.62
C GLY A 309 -17.22 -13.41 4.61
N LEU A 310 -16.38 -12.68 3.86
CA LEU A 310 -15.55 -13.26 2.80
C LEU A 310 -14.44 -14.19 3.33
N ARG A 311 -13.96 -13.94 4.57
CA ARG A 311 -12.80 -14.65 5.14
C ARG A 311 -13.11 -15.41 6.42
N TYR A 312 -14.18 -15.04 7.10
CA TYR A 312 -14.62 -15.67 8.33
C TYR A 312 -16.14 -15.66 8.39
N ASP A 313 -16.73 -16.67 9.04
CA ASP A 313 -18.17 -16.74 9.27
C ASP A 313 -18.57 -15.69 10.31
N VAL A 314 -19.23 -14.61 9.86
CA VAL A 314 -19.65 -13.50 10.71
C VAL A 314 -21.14 -13.55 10.97
N GLU A 315 -21.54 -13.39 12.24
CA GLU A 315 -22.95 -13.37 12.62
C GLU A 315 -23.62 -12.03 12.32
N VAL A 316 -22.83 -10.93 12.36
CA VAL A 316 -23.33 -9.57 12.06
C VAL A 316 -22.31 -8.83 11.20
N GLY A 317 -22.75 -8.44 10.02
CA GLY A 317 -22.02 -7.53 9.13
C GLY A 317 -22.52 -6.10 9.30
N LEU A 318 -21.61 -5.17 9.53
CA LEU A 318 -21.88 -3.74 9.68
C LEU A 318 -21.29 -3.00 8.47
N VAL A 319 -22.14 -2.69 7.48
CA VAL A 319 -21.71 -1.94 6.30
C VAL A 319 -21.65 -0.46 6.65
N GLY A 320 -20.42 0.09 6.78
CA GLY A 320 -20.27 1.48 7.18
C GLY A 320 -18.81 1.92 7.38
N ASP A 321 -18.64 3.23 7.56
CA ASP A 321 -17.37 3.83 7.94
C ASP A 321 -16.91 3.34 9.30
N SER A 322 -15.69 2.84 9.41
CA SER A 322 -15.18 2.21 10.65
C SER A 322 -15.26 3.16 11.86
N ARG A 323 -14.85 4.43 11.70
CA ARG A 323 -14.86 5.41 12.80
C ARG A 323 -16.29 5.67 13.27
N ARG A 324 -17.19 6.01 12.35
CA ARG A 324 -18.59 6.32 12.69
C ARG A 324 -19.32 5.11 13.29
N THR A 325 -19.06 3.91 12.74
CA THR A 325 -19.66 2.67 13.24
C THR A 325 -19.17 2.35 14.65
N LEU A 326 -17.86 2.48 14.93
CA LEU A 326 -17.32 2.30 16.26
C LEU A 326 -17.83 3.34 17.26
N GLU A 327 -17.94 4.62 16.84
CA GLU A 327 -18.54 5.70 17.65
C GLU A 327 -20.01 5.42 17.99
N ALA A 328 -20.78 4.85 17.05
CA ALA A 328 -22.18 4.47 17.27
C ALA A 328 -22.32 3.22 18.16
N LEU A 329 -21.41 2.25 18.05
CA LEU A 329 -21.36 1.06 18.89
C LEU A 329 -20.98 1.36 20.34
N LEU A 330 -20.03 2.29 20.53
CA LEU A 330 -19.41 2.55 21.83
C LEU A 330 -20.41 2.78 22.98
N PRO A 331 -21.50 3.57 22.86
CA PRO A 331 -22.49 3.73 23.93
C PRO A 331 -23.30 2.46 24.22
N MET A 332 -23.39 1.52 23.26
CA MET A 332 -24.14 0.26 23.41
C MET A 332 -23.33 -0.85 24.09
N LEU A 333 -22.00 -0.65 24.22
CA LEU A 333 -21.09 -1.60 24.84
C LEU A 333 -21.09 -1.43 26.38
N THR A 334 -20.90 -2.53 27.09
CA THR A 334 -20.70 -2.55 28.53
C THR A 334 -19.24 -2.62 28.91
N ASN A 335 -18.86 -1.96 30.01
CA ASN A 335 -17.49 -2.06 30.52
C ASN A 335 -17.22 -3.47 31.06
N LYS A 336 -16.31 -4.18 30.45
CA LYS A 336 -15.85 -5.49 30.90
C LYS A 336 -15.02 -5.35 32.18
N GLN A 337 -15.30 -6.20 33.18
CA GLN A 337 -14.52 -6.23 34.42
C GLN A 337 -13.33 -7.20 34.32
N ASP A 338 -13.50 -8.32 33.61
CA ASP A 338 -12.43 -9.30 33.40
C ASP A 338 -11.42 -8.78 32.39
N ARG A 339 -10.16 -8.67 32.82
CA ARG A 339 -9.03 -8.26 32.01
C ARG A 339 -8.07 -9.42 31.70
N SER A 340 -8.36 -10.62 32.18
CA SER A 340 -7.43 -11.74 32.14
C SER A 340 -6.91 -12.05 30.74
N PHE A 341 -7.76 -11.92 29.71
CA PHE A 341 -7.38 -12.12 28.31
C PHE A 341 -6.44 -11.03 27.78
N LEU A 342 -6.72 -9.76 28.07
CA LEU A 342 -5.87 -8.64 27.72
C LEU A 342 -4.53 -8.69 28.49
N ASP A 343 -4.57 -8.95 29.80
CA ASP A 343 -3.37 -9.02 30.66
C ASP A 343 -2.44 -10.14 30.18
N LYS A 344 -3.00 -11.28 29.77
CA LYS A 344 -2.23 -12.36 29.13
C LYS A 344 -1.55 -11.88 27.85
N ALA A 345 -2.29 -11.24 26.95
CA ALA A 345 -1.77 -10.71 25.69
C ALA A 345 -0.66 -9.67 25.91
N GLN A 346 -0.81 -8.79 26.90
CA GLN A 346 0.20 -7.80 27.29
C GLN A 346 1.48 -8.47 27.81
N LYS A 347 1.36 -9.49 28.66
CA LYS A 347 2.49 -10.26 29.17
C LYS A 347 3.24 -10.99 28.03
N GLU A 348 2.50 -11.61 27.13
CA GLU A 348 3.09 -12.27 25.94
C GLU A 348 3.78 -11.25 25.03
N MET A 349 3.24 -10.05 24.92
CA MET A 349 3.86 -8.96 24.15
C MET A 349 5.17 -8.48 24.78
N GLN A 350 5.27 -8.41 26.11
CA GLN A 350 6.52 -8.10 26.80
C GLN A 350 7.60 -9.15 26.49
N VAL A 351 7.25 -10.44 26.54
CA VAL A 351 8.18 -11.54 26.21
C VAL A 351 8.63 -11.43 24.74
N TRP A 352 7.70 -11.10 23.84
CA TRP A 352 8.00 -10.90 22.43
C TRP A 352 8.95 -9.73 22.20
N GLN A 353 8.74 -8.61 22.87
CA GLN A 353 9.61 -7.43 22.80
C GLN A 353 11.04 -7.74 23.28
N GLU A 354 11.21 -8.51 24.38
CA GLU A 354 12.53 -8.95 24.84
C GLU A 354 13.23 -9.86 23.81
N LEU A 355 12.48 -10.71 23.11
CA LEU A 355 13.03 -11.51 22.01
C LEU A 355 13.51 -10.62 20.86
N LEU A 356 12.71 -9.64 20.43
CA LEU A 356 13.10 -8.69 19.38
C LEU A 356 14.34 -7.89 19.80
N LYS A 357 14.40 -7.47 21.07
CA LYS A 357 15.55 -6.73 21.63
C LYS A 357 16.85 -7.54 21.51
N LYS A 358 16.83 -8.83 21.84
CA LYS A 358 18.00 -9.69 21.66
C LYS A 358 18.47 -9.72 20.21
N ARG A 359 17.53 -9.79 19.24
CA ARG A 359 17.84 -9.85 17.81
C ARG A 359 18.44 -8.56 17.28
N PHE A 360 17.86 -7.41 17.56
CA PHE A 360 18.39 -6.14 17.07
C PHE A 360 19.59 -5.60 17.85
N SER A 361 19.90 -6.17 19.03
CA SER A 361 21.13 -5.85 19.78
C SER A 361 22.34 -6.68 19.33
N ASN A 362 22.18 -7.59 18.36
CA ASN A 362 23.29 -8.35 17.81
C ASN A 362 24.18 -7.44 16.94
N MET A 363 25.44 -7.27 17.35
CA MET A 363 26.43 -6.43 16.67
C MET A 363 27.49 -7.25 15.91
N ASP A 364 27.18 -8.53 15.64
CA ASP A 364 28.04 -9.41 14.84
C ASP A 364 27.97 -9.04 13.35
N LYS A 365 28.99 -9.44 12.60
CA LYS A 365 29.03 -9.35 11.14
C LYS A 365 28.85 -10.74 10.53
N PRO A 366 28.06 -10.83 9.44
CA PRO A 366 27.34 -9.78 8.71
C PRO A 366 26.18 -9.19 9.52
N MET A 367 25.89 -7.88 9.29
CA MET A 367 24.84 -7.15 10.01
C MET A 367 23.48 -7.82 9.84
N LYS A 368 22.76 -8.04 10.94
CA LYS A 368 21.40 -8.55 10.88
C LYS A 368 20.40 -7.45 10.42
N PRO A 369 19.44 -7.77 9.54
CA PRO A 369 18.49 -6.76 9.03
C PRO A 369 17.61 -6.14 10.12
N GLN A 370 17.43 -6.82 11.27
CA GLN A 370 16.73 -6.26 12.43
C GLN A 370 17.45 -5.02 12.99
N VAL A 371 18.79 -4.96 12.91
CA VAL A 371 19.59 -3.85 13.43
C VAL A 371 19.28 -2.56 12.67
N ILE A 372 19.38 -2.58 11.34
CA ILE A 372 19.08 -1.40 10.51
C ILE A 372 17.62 -0.96 10.64
N ALA A 373 16.67 -1.90 10.69
CA ALA A 373 15.25 -1.59 10.86
C ALA A 373 14.97 -0.92 12.21
N HIS A 374 15.55 -1.44 13.30
CA HIS A 374 15.42 -0.88 14.65
C HIS A 374 16.06 0.51 14.76
N GLU A 375 17.31 0.65 14.29
CA GLU A 375 18.03 1.92 14.32
C GLU A 375 17.32 3.00 13.48
N LEU A 376 16.74 2.64 12.34
CA LEU A 376 15.88 3.53 11.57
C LEU A 376 14.64 3.93 12.37
N GLY A 377 13.95 2.96 12.99
CA GLY A 377 12.74 3.20 13.78
C GLY A 377 12.92 4.24 14.88
N LYS A 378 14.10 4.27 15.53
CA LYS A 378 14.46 5.28 16.57
C LYS A 378 14.60 6.70 16.04
N ARG A 379 14.78 6.87 14.73
CA ARG A 379 15.08 8.15 14.04
C ARG A 379 13.91 8.71 13.26
N LEU A 380 12.78 8.01 13.28
CA LEU A 380 11.57 8.47 12.61
C LEU A 380 10.98 9.67 13.36
N ARG A 381 10.65 10.73 12.62
CA ARG A 381 9.88 11.87 13.13
C ARG A 381 8.45 11.45 13.41
N ALA A 382 7.76 12.21 14.26
CA ALA A 382 6.34 11.95 14.57
C ALA A 382 5.40 12.04 13.36
N ASP A 383 5.84 12.67 12.28
CA ASP A 383 5.10 12.86 11.04
C ASP A 383 5.64 12.01 9.86
N THR A 384 6.56 11.06 10.10
CA THR A 384 7.20 10.28 9.05
C THR A 384 6.19 9.45 8.25
N ILE A 385 6.43 9.34 6.95
CA ILE A 385 5.76 8.38 6.05
C ILE A 385 6.79 7.33 5.66
N VAL A 386 6.49 6.05 5.91
CA VAL A 386 7.36 4.93 5.55
C VAL A 386 6.65 4.03 4.56
N SER A 387 7.16 4.00 3.35
CA SER A 387 6.73 3.06 2.32
C SER A 387 7.62 1.82 2.35
N CYS A 388 7.03 0.65 2.12
CA CYS A 388 7.77 -0.61 2.09
C CYS A 388 7.54 -1.34 0.78
N ASP A 389 8.47 -2.21 0.44
CA ASP A 389 8.39 -3.11 -0.71
C ASP A 389 8.03 -4.53 -0.27
N SER A 390 7.65 -5.40 -1.20
CA SER A 390 7.40 -6.82 -0.93
C SER A 390 8.70 -7.62 -0.89
N GLY A 391 8.80 -8.58 0.04
CA GLY A 391 9.96 -9.42 0.26
C GLY A 391 10.29 -9.60 1.74
N THR A 392 11.49 -10.11 2.06
CA THR A 392 11.96 -10.25 3.46
C THR A 392 12.05 -8.92 4.19
N ASN A 393 12.35 -7.82 3.47
CA ASN A 393 12.35 -6.47 4.01
C ASN A 393 11.00 -6.11 4.68
N THR A 394 9.87 -6.60 4.16
CA THR A 394 8.55 -6.37 4.77
C THR A 394 8.46 -6.95 6.18
N THR A 395 9.10 -8.12 6.43
CA THR A 395 9.16 -8.70 7.78
C THR A 395 9.88 -7.78 8.76
N TRP A 396 11.02 -7.24 8.35
CA TRP A 396 11.82 -6.35 9.18
C TRP A 396 11.11 -5.02 9.44
N TRP A 397 10.49 -4.45 8.40
CA TRP A 397 9.65 -3.27 8.50
C TRP A 397 8.45 -3.48 9.43
N ALA A 398 7.72 -4.58 9.26
CA ALA A 398 6.52 -4.87 10.05
C ALA A 398 6.81 -5.04 11.55
N ARG A 399 7.93 -5.70 11.90
CA ARG A 399 8.27 -6.10 13.28
C ARG A 399 9.18 -5.14 14.01
N HIS A 400 10.11 -4.48 13.31
CA HIS A 400 11.22 -3.74 13.94
C HIS A 400 11.15 -2.24 13.74
N ILE A 401 10.24 -1.73 12.89
CA ILE A 401 9.96 -0.30 12.76
C ILE A 401 8.61 -0.01 13.42
N PRO A 402 8.58 0.47 14.67
CA PRO A 402 7.33 0.74 15.36
C PRO A 402 6.59 1.92 14.73
N ALA A 403 5.27 1.77 14.58
CA ALA A 403 4.41 2.87 14.17
C ALA A 403 4.02 3.74 15.37
N GLN A 404 4.20 5.04 15.27
CA GLN A 404 3.81 6.02 16.26
C GLN A 404 2.61 6.85 15.78
N ARG A 405 1.95 7.55 16.69
CA ARG A 405 0.82 8.43 16.37
C ARG A 405 1.25 9.52 15.38
N GLY A 406 0.53 9.70 14.28
CA GLY A 406 0.81 10.71 13.25
C GLY A 406 1.65 10.19 12.08
N GLN A 407 2.33 9.06 12.23
CA GLN A 407 3.07 8.42 11.15
C GLN A 407 2.12 7.67 10.20
N MET A 408 2.56 7.52 8.95
CA MET A 408 1.86 6.73 7.93
C MET A 408 2.74 5.60 7.43
N PHE A 409 2.15 4.43 7.24
CA PHE A 409 2.83 3.23 6.76
C PHE A 409 2.00 2.62 5.64
N SER A 410 2.62 2.29 4.51
CA SER A 410 1.94 1.57 3.42
C SER A 410 2.91 0.76 2.56
N CYS A 411 2.35 -0.19 1.85
CA CYS A 411 3.02 -1.03 0.84
C CYS A 411 1.95 -1.52 -0.15
N SER A 412 2.36 -2.28 -1.16
CA SER A 412 1.43 -3.12 -1.92
C SER A 412 0.95 -4.26 -1.01
N GLY A 413 -0.31 -4.18 -0.59
CA GLY A 413 -0.83 -5.09 0.44
C GLY A 413 -1.31 -6.41 -0.13
N THR A 414 -2.45 -6.38 -0.80
CA THR A 414 -3.12 -7.59 -1.29
C THR A 414 -2.48 -8.13 -2.58
N LEU A 415 -2.05 -7.25 -3.49
CA LEU A 415 -1.31 -7.65 -4.68
C LEU A 415 0.11 -8.13 -4.33
N ALA A 416 0.72 -7.54 -3.32
CA ALA A 416 2.07 -7.83 -2.86
C ALA A 416 3.14 -7.70 -3.97
N THR A 417 2.99 -6.71 -4.87
CA THR A 417 3.98 -6.47 -5.91
C THR A 417 5.28 -5.95 -5.32
N MET A 418 6.40 -6.41 -5.84
CA MET A 418 7.70 -5.80 -5.63
C MET A 418 7.76 -4.44 -6.36
N ALA A 419 8.80 -3.65 -6.10
CA ALA A 419 9.09 -2.35 -6.73
C ALA A 419 8.22 -1.15 -6.27
N CYS A 420 7.18 -1.35 -5.44
CA CYS A 420 6.28 -0.26 -5.06
C CYS A 420 6.92 0.77 -4.10
N GLY A 421 7.92 0.39 -3.31
CA GLY A 421 8.43 1.21 -2.20
C GLY A 421 8.98 2.56 -2.62
N LEU A 422 9.79 2.64 -3.68
CA LEU A 422 10.33 3.90 -4.20
C LEU A 422 9.25 4.79 -4.84
N PRO A 423 8.41 4.32 -5.79
CA PRO A 423 7.29 5.10 -6.33
C PRO A 423 6.35 5.63 -5.24
N TYR A 424 6.00 4.82 -4.25
CA TYR A 424 5.17 5.23 -3.13
C TYR A 424 5.79 6.38 -2.33
N THR A 425 7.10 6.29 -2.06
CA THR A 425 7.83 7.32 -1.31
C THR A 425 7.93 8.63 -2.10
N ILE A 426 8.13 8.55 -3.42
CA ILE A 426 8.11 9.73 -4.30
C ILE A 426 6.74 10.42 -4.25
N ALA A 427 5.66 9.65 -4.41
CA ALA A 427 4.30 10.19 -4.33
C ALA A 427 4.00 10.81 -2.95
N ALA A 428 4.41 10.14 -1.87
CA ALA A 428 4.26 10.65 -0.51
C ALA A 428 5.00 11.98 -0.30
N GLN A 429 6.23 12.11 -0.79
CA GLN A 429 7.00 13.35 -0.65
C GLN A 429 6.42 14.49 -1.48
N ILE A 430 5.87 14.21 -2.66
CA ILE A 430 5.18 15.21 -3.49
C ILE A 430 3.89 15.66 -2.81
N ALA A 431 3.16 14.74 -2.18
CA ALA A 431 1.92 15.04 -1.45
C ALA A 431 2.16 15.82 -0.15
N TYR A 432 3.26 15.50 0.53
CA TYR A 432 3.60 16.06 1.84
C TYR A 432 5.05 16.58 1.89
N PRO A 433 5.34 17.74 1.25
CA PRO A 433 6.71 18.23 1.09
C PRO A 433 7.50 18.46 2.38
N GLN A 434 6.79 18.67 3.50
CA GLN A 434 7.40 18.97 4.81
C GLN A 434 7.61 17.73 5.68
N ARG A 435 7.04 16.58 5.29
CA ARG A 435 7.15 15.34 6.06
C ARG A 435 8.43 14.59 5.69
N GLN A 436 8.95 13.84 6.63
CA GLN A 436 10.01 12.88 6.37
C GLN A 436 9.43 11.68 5.62
N CYS A 437 9.92 11.38 4.41
CA CYS A 437 9.48 10.24 3.62
C CYS A 437 10.61 9.24 3.39
N ILE A 438 10.38 7.98 3.70
CA ILE A 438 11.38 6.91 3.68
C ILE A 438 10.85 5.72 2.90
N ALA A 439 11.67 5.20 1.97
CA ALA A 439 11.48 3.90 1.33
C ALA A 439 12.31 2.84 2.05
N PHE A 440 11.69 1.76 2.52
CA PHE A 440 12.36 0.61 3.10
C PHE A 440 12.18 -0.59 2.16
N VAL A 441 13.18 -0.88 1.34
CA VAL A 441 13.06 -1.75 0.17
C VAL A 441 14.11 -2.86 0.17
N GLY A 442 13.82 -3.97 -0.49
CA GLY A 442 14.83 -4.98 -0.81
C GLY A 442 15.61 -4.61 -2.08
N ASP A 443 16.83 -5.14 -2.22
CA ASP A 443 17.65 -4.95 -3.41
C ASP A 443 16.99 -5.47 -4.68
N GLY A 444 16.38 -6.65 -4.63
CA GLY A 444 15.64 -7.22 -5.76
C GLY A 444 14.46 -6.34 -6.20
N GLY A 445 13.64 -5.86 -5.26
CA GLY A 445 12.52 -4.97 -5.58
C GLY A 445 12.97 -3.60 -6.08
N PHE A 446 14.00 -3.03 -5.45
CA PHE A 446 14.54 -1.74 -5.88
C PHE A 446 15.05 -1.78 -7.33
N THR A 447 15.71 -2.86 -7.74
CA THR A 447 16.28 -2.97 -9.10
C THR A 447 15.23 -2.98 -10.20
N MET A 448 14.00 -3.41 -9.93
CA MET A 448 12.92 -3.45 -10.93
C MET A 448 12.53 -2.06 -11.45
N LEU A 449 12.51 -1.05 -10.57
CA LEU A 449 12.16 0.34 -10.90
C LEU A 449 13.21 1.35 -10.40
N MET A 450 14.47 0.95 -10.28
CA MET A 450 15.54 1.81 -9.76
C MET A 450 15.75 3.09 -10.58
N GLY A 451 15.35 3.10 -11.85
CA GLY A 451 15.37 4.29 -12.72
C GLY A 451 14.57 5.47 -12.16
N GLU A 452 13.61 5.22 -11.27
CA GLU A 452 12.83 6.28 -10.61
C GLU A 452 13.64 7.12 -9.60
N LEU A 453 14.85 6.68 -9.24
CA LEU A 453 15.78 7.53 -8.50
C LEU A 453 16.08 8.82 -9.28
N ALA A 454 16.20 8.74 -10.61
CA ALA A 454 16.36 9.92 -11.46
C ALA A 454 15.14 10.87 -11.39
N THR A 455 13.93 10.34 -11.20
CA THR A 455 12.73 11.16 -10.94
C THR A 455 12.86 11.89 -9.60
N ALA A 456 13.25 11.20 -8.54
CA ALA A 456 13.47 11.83 -7.23
C ALA A 456 14.54 12.94 -7.29
N VAL A 457 15.64 12.71 -8.02
CA VAL A 457 16.69 13.71 -8.23
C VAL A 457 16.18 14.91 -9.04
N LYS A 458 15.46 14.67 -10.15
CA LYS A 458 14.87 15.72 -10.98
C LYS A 458 14.01 16.69 -10.19
N TYR A 459 13.19 16.16 -9.30
CA TYR A 459 12.29 16.98 -8.46
C TYR A 459 12.90 17.36 -7.11
N LYS A 460 14.19 17.07 -6.88
CA LYS A 460 14.95 17.39 -5.65
C LYS A 460 14.21 16.94 -4.39
N LEU A 461 13.67 15.74 -4.41
CA LEU A 461 12.86 15.22 -3.30
C LEU A 461 13.74 14.82 -2.12
N PRO A 462 13.49 15.35 -0.90
CA PRO A 462 14.26 15.04 0.31
C PRO A 462 13.86 13.66 0.89
N ILE A 463 14.02 12.60 0.12
CA ILE A 463 13.67 11.24 0.53
C ILE A 463 14.90 10.41 0.89
N VAL A 464 14.71 9.43 1.77
CA VAL A 464 15.73 8.42 2.09
C VAL A 464 15.25 7.05 1.63
N ILE A 465 16.08 6.37 0.84
CA ILE A 465 15.84 5.02 0.34
C ILE A 465 16.79 4.08 1.08
N VAL A 466 16.27 3.20 1.94
CA VAL A 466 17.04 2.18 2.65
C VAL A 466 16.88 0.85 1.92
N ILE A 467 17.93 0.44 1.23
CA ILE A 467 17.99 -0.82 0.48
C ILE A 467 18.57 -1.90 1.39
N ILE A 468 17.75 -2.87 1.73
CA ILE A 468 18.16 -4.08 2.46
C ILE A 468 18.81 -5.02 1.44
N LYS A 469 20.15 -4.96 1.39
CA LYS A 469 20.94 -5.67 0.39
C LYS A 469 21.41 -7.02 0.95
N ASN A 470 20.83 -8.07 0.43
CA ASN A 470 21.20 -9.46 0.75
C ASN A 470 21.56 -10.28 -0.50
N ASP A 471 21.54 -9.67 -1.67
CA ASP A 471 21.86 -10.27 -2.98
C ASP A 471 21.08 -11.56 -3.29
N THR A 472 19.86 -11.70 -2.73
CA THR A 472 19.00 -12.85 -2.99
C THR A 472 17.51 -12.50 -2.89
N LEU A 473 16.66 -13.23 -3.63
CA LEU A 473 15.22 -13.24 -3.43
C LEU A 473 14.86 -14.02 -2.16
N GLY A 474 15.26 -13.44 -1.02
CA GLY A 474 15.28 -14.13 0.26
C GLY A 474 13.93 -14.71 0.71
N GLN A 475 12.80 -14.05 0.38
CA GLN A 475 11.47 -14.59 0.70
C GLN A 475 11.23 -15.92 -0.03
N ILE A 476 11.58 -16.00 -1.31
CA ILE A 476 11.41 -17.21 -2.13
C ILE A 476 12.38 -18.31 -1.68
N LYS A 477 13.64 -17.96 -1.36
CA LYS A 477 14.62 -18.90 -0.77
C LYS A 477 14.01 -19.62 0.44
N TRP A 478 13.50 -18.85 1.42
CA TRP A 478 12.95 -19.42 2.64
C TRP A 478 11.63 -20.17 2.41
N GLU A 479 10.82 -19.78 1.43
CA GLU A 479 9.63 -20.54 1.05
C GLU A 479 9.99 -21.90 0.43
N GLN A 480 10.98 -21.95 -0.45
CA GLN A 480 11.48 -23.20 -1.01
C GLN A 480 11.97 -24.16 0.10
N MET A 481 12.72 -23.63 1.08
CA MET A 481 13.28 -24.45 2.16
C MET A 481 12.25 -24.86 3.22
N VAL A 482 11.44 -23.92 3.71
CA VAL A 482 10.60 -24.10 4.90
C VAL A 482 9.21 -24.66 4.55
N PHE A 483 8.67 -24.33 3.38
CA PHE A 483 7.33 -24.81 2.98
C PHE A 483 7.38 -25.98 2.00
N LEU A 484 8.43 -26.09 1.18
CA LEU A 484 8.56 -27.15 0.18
C LEU A 484 9.59 -28.22 0.54
N GLY A 485 10.52 -27.95 1.46
CA GLY A 485 11.61 -28.87 1.82
C GLY A 485 12.66 -29.03 0.73
N ASN A 486 12.77 -28.05 -0.17
CA ASN A 486 13.73 -28.05 -1.27
C ASN A 486 14.90 -27.10 -0.99
N PRO A 487 16.12 -27.36 -1.49
CA PRO A 487 17.18 -26.37 -1.52
C PRO A 487 16.78 -25.14 -2.34
N GLU A 488 17.47 -24.01 -2.10
CA GLU A 488 17.28 -22.80 -2.88
C GLU A 488 17.59 -23.02 -4.37
N PHE A 489 16.80 -22.37 -5.25
CA PHE A 489 16.99 -22.44 -6.69
C PHE A 489 16.56 -21.14 -7.36
N ALA A 490 17.43 -20.60 -8.24
CA ALA A 490 17.16 -19.41 -9.07
C ALA A 490 16.78 -18.13 -8.26
N VAL A 491 17.31 -17.97 -7.06
CA VAL A 491 17.02 -16.85 -6.15
C VAL A 491 18.19 -15.89 -5.97
N GLU A 492 19.41 -16.30 -6.36
CA GLU A 492 20.61 -15.48 -6.30
C GLU A 492 20.50 -14.28 -7.23
N LEU A 493 20.90 -13.11 -6.76
CA LEU A 493 20.93 -11.87 -7.53
C LEU A 493 22.38 -11.44 -7.75
N GLN A 494 22.67 -10.94 -8.96
CA GLN A 494 23.95 -10.31 -9.24
C GLN A 494 24.14 -9.08 -8.35
N PRO A 495 25.23 -8.99 -7.55
CA PRO A 495 25.46 -7.83 -6.69
C PRO A 495 25.58 -6.53 -7.49
N ILE A 496 24.89 -5.49 -7.03
CA ILE A 496 24.95 -4.13 -7.55
C ILE A 496 25.52 -3.21 -6.47
N ASP A 497 26.38 -2.29 -6.84
CA ASP A 497 26.87 -1.20 -6.00
C ASP A 497 25.86 -0.03 -6.06
N PHE A 498 24.94 0.02 -5.12
CA PHE A 498 23.89 1.04 -5.10
C PHE A 498 24.41 2.42 -4.69
N VAL A 499 25.57 2.51 -4.04
CA VAL A 499 26.21 3.80 -3.74
C VAL A 499 26.66 4.45 -5.06
N LYS A 500 27.40 3.72 -5.90
CA LYS A 500 27.81 4.23 -7.22
C LYS A 500 26.61 4.52 -8.13
N PHE A 501 25.59 3.69 -8.09
CA PHE A 501 24.36 3.94 -8.84
C PHE A 501 23.70 5.25 -8.40
N ALA A 502 23.59 5.48 -7.09
CA ALA A 502 23.03 6.72 -6.55
C ALA A 502 23.82 7.95 -7.01
N GLU A 503 25.15 7.90 -6.91
CA GLU A 503 26.05 8.96 -7.35
C GLU A 503 25.93 9.22 -8.85
N ALA A 504 25.85 8.17 -9.67
CA ALA A 504 25.64 8.28 -11.10
C ALA A 504 24.30 8.94 -11.48
N CYS A 505 23.27 8.78 -10.65
CA CYS A 505 21.99 9.48 -10.82
C CYS A 505 21.99 10.91 -10.25
N GLY A 506 23.05 11.33 -9.54
CA GLY A 506 23.11 12.64 -8.87
C GLY A 506 22.49 12.67 -7.47
N ALA A 507 22.26 11.50 -6.85
CA ALA A 507 21.85 11.35 -5.46
C ALA A 507 23.05 11.12 -4.54
N THR A 508 22.84 11.18 -3.24
CA THR A 508 23.87 10.81 -2.25
C THR A 508 23.78 9.32 -1.95
N GLY A 509 24.91 8.61 -2.03
CA GLY A 509 25.05 7.20 -1.66
C GLY A 509 25.75 7.02 -0.31
N ILE A 510 25.26 6.13 0.55
CA ILE A 510 25.88 5.77 1.82
C ILE A 510 25.81 4.25 1.99
N ARG A 511 26.96 3.61 2.26
CA ARG A 511 27.01 2.18 2.57
C ARG A 511 27.03 1.95 4.08
N ILE A 512 26.26 0.98 4.56
CA ILE A 512 26.22 0.52 5.94
C ILE A 512 26.42 -1.01 5.95
N ASP A 513 27.57 -1.48 6.43
CA ASP A 513 27.90 -2.91 6.56
C ASP A 513 28.43 -3.28 7.96
N ASP A 514 28.61 -2.28 8.83
CA ASP A 514 28.97 -2.46 10.22
C ASP A 514 27.79 -2.08 11.13
N PRO A 515 27.25 -3.04 11.91
CA PRO A 515 26.15 -2.75 12.83
C PRO A 515 26.49 -1.67 13.88
N LYS A 516 27.76 -1.51 14.24
CA LYS A 516 28.21 -0.50 15.22
C LYS A 516 28.16 0.92 14.68
N GLU A 517 28.31 1.09 13.37
CA GLU A 517 28.26 2.38 12.70
C GLU A 517 26.85 2.74 12.19
N CYS A 518 25.93 1.77 12.22
CA CYS A 518 24.60 1.88 11.63
C CYS A 518 23.87 3.17 12.08
N GLY A 519 23.85 3.44 13.38
CA GLY A 519 23.17 4.64 13.90
C GLY A 519 23.78 5.94 13.38
N ALA A 520 25.09 6.12 13.44
CA ALA A 520 25.77 7.34 13.01
C ALA A 520 25.63 7.58 11.50
N LEU A 521 25.68 6.52 10.68
CA LEU A 521 25.51 6.62 9.24
C LEU A 521 24.05 6.92 8.84
N LEU A 522 23.07 6.41 9.59
CA LEU A 522 21.67 6.80 9.44
C LEU A 522 21.45 8.29 9.76
N ASP A 523 22.05 8.80 10.85
CA ASP A 523 21.97 10.23 11.21
C ASP A 523 22.57 11.10 10.09
N ARG A 524 23.72 10.70 9.54
CA ARG A 524 24.33 11.38 8.39
C ARG A 524 23.43 11.35 7.14
N ALA A 525 22.79 10.22 6.84
CA ALA A 525 21.88 10.07 5.72
C ALA A 525 20.65 10.97 5.83
N LEU A 526 20.03 10.98 7.02
CA LEU A 526 18.86 11.82 7.30
C LEU A 526 19.18 13.31 7.20
N ALA A 527 20.37 13.71 7.63
CA ALA A 527 20.85 15.09 7.49
C ALA A 527 21.12 15.45 6.02
N ALA A 528 21.73 14.55 5.24
CA ALA A 528 22.02 14.76 3.83
C ALA A 528 20.76 14.86 2.96
N ALA A 529 19.68 14.19 3.36
CA ALA A 529 18.42 14.17 2.61
C ALA A 529 17.76 15.56 2.45
N ILE A 530 18.12 16.54 3.28
CA ILE A 530 17.65 17.93 3.15
C ILE A 530 18.04 18.52 1.78
N SER A 531 19.15 18.08 1.20
CA SER A 531 19.68 18.58 -0.07
C SER A 531 19.20 17.79 -1.30
N GLY A 532 18.51 16.66 -1.11
CA GLY A 532 18.04 15.78 -2.20
C GLY A 532 17.96 14.32 -1.77
N PRO A 533 17.64 13.40 -2.68
CA PRO A 533 17.48 11.99 -2.33
C PRO A 533 18.78 11.34 -1.88
N VAL A 534 18.65 10.47 -0.87
CA VAL A 534 19.76 9.68 -0.30
C VAL A 534 19.44 8.20 -0.43
N VAL A 535 20.38 7.42 -0.94
CA VAL A 535 20.31 5.96 -0.99
C VAL A 535 21.26 5.39 0.06
N ILE A 536 20.72 4.55 0.92
CA ILE A 536 21.47 3.75 1.89
C ILE A 536 21.55 2.32 1.36
N GLU A 537 22.76 1.85 1.07
CA GLU A 537 23.03 0.44 0.80
C GLU A 537 23.33 -0.25 2.13
N ALA A 538 22.31 -0.86 2.74
CA ALA A 538 22.46 -1.62 3.98
C ALA A 538 22.78 -3.08 3.66
N VAL A 539 24.06 -3.46 3.77
CA VAL A 539 24.52 -4.83 3.53
C VAL A 539 24.20 -5.69 4.74
N VAL A 540 23.33 -6.68 4.55
CA VAL A 540 22.83 -7.52 5.63
C VAL A 540 23.12 -9.00 5.39
N ASP A 541 22.99 -9.81 6.45
CA ASP A 541 23.16 -11.24 6.38
C ASP A 541 22.12 -11.90 5.45
N PRO A 542 22.55 -12.54 4.34
CA PRO A 542 21.65 -13.22 3.41
C PRO A 542 21.01 -14.50 4.01
N LEU A 543 21.54 -14.99 5.12
CA LEU A 543 21.07 -16.19 5.79
C LEU A 543 20.14 -15.92 6.97
N GLU A 544 19.80 -14.64 7.22
CA GLU A 544 18.81 -14.32 8.26
C GLU A 544 17.40 -14.67 7.79
N ALA A 545 16.84 -15.70 8.39
CA ALA A 545 15.51 -16.20 8.06
C ALA A 545 14.40 -15.27 8.55
N PRO A 546 13.39 -14.94 7.73
CA PRO A 546 12.20 -14.22 8.16
C PRO A 546 11.23 -15.13 8.90
N MET A 547 11.69 -15.77 9.99
CA MET A 547 10.96 -16.81 10.71
C MET A 547 9.53 -16.38 11.06
N PRO A 548 8.51 -17.22 10.84
CA PRO A 548 7.15 -16.95 11.27
C PRO A 548 7.07 -16.82 12.79
N ALA A 549 5.99 -16.22 13.28
CA ALA A 549 5.76 -16.03 14.72
C ALA A 549 5.72 -17.36 15.50
N LYS A 550 5.18 -18.40 14.85
CA LYS A 550 5.18 -19.80 15.31
C LYS A 550 5.67 -20.69 14.17
N VAL A 551 6.65 -21.53 14.45
CA VAL A 551 7.11 -22.56 13.53
C VAL A 551 6.31 -23.83 13.78
N THR A 552 5.71 -24.39 12.74
CA THR A 552 5.01 -25.67 12.84
C THR A 552 5.98 -26.84 12.75
N PHE A 553 5.57 -28.02 13.21
CA PHE A 553 6.38 -29.23 13.09
C PHE A 553 6.67 -29.58 11.62
N ASP A 554 5.67 -29.40 10.73
CA ASP A 554 5.83 -29.60 9.29
C ASP A 554 6.90 -28.68 8.69
N GLN A 555 6.87 -27.38 9.02
CA GLN A 555 7.89 -26.43 8.60
C GLN A 555 9.30 -26.79 9.08
N ALA A 556 9.43 -27.22 10.34
CA ALA A 556 10.73 -27.67 10.88
C ALA A 556 11.23 -28.94 10.17
N THR A 557 10.34 -29.88 9.86
CA THR A 557 10.66 -31.10 9.11
C THR A 557 11.13 -30.78 7.69
N LYS A 558 10.38 -29.97 6.95
CA LYS A 558 10.72 -29.54 5.58
C LYS A 558 12.03 -28.76 5.54
N PHE A 559 12.25 -27.88 6.50
CA PHE A 559 13.55 -27.21 6.63
C PHE A 559 14.71 -28.20 6.78
N ALA A 560 14.57 -29.19 7.65
CA ALA A 560 15.59 -30.23 7.79
C ALA A 560 15.78 -31.05 6.49
N GLU A 561 14.71 -31.37 5.78
CA GLU A 561 14.76 -32.02 4.47
C GLU A 561 15.54 -31.21 3.42
N SER A 562 15.34 -29.89 3.36
CA SER A 562 16.07 -29.02 2.42
C SER A 562 17.57 -29.08 2.66
N LEU A 563 18.00 -29.07 3.93
CA LEU A 563 19.41 -29.19 4.30
C LEU A 563 19.99 -30.55 3.88
N LEU A 564 19.23 -31.63 4.05
CA LEU A 564 19.64 -32.99 3.65
C LEU A 564 19.72 -33.17 2.15
N ARG A 565 18.85 -32.50 1.40
CA ARG A 565 18.79 -32.53 -0.08
C ARG A 565 19.87 -31.71 -0.76
N GLY A 566 20.74 -31.04 0.02
CA GLY A 566 21.92 -30.36 -0.50
C GLY A 566 21.84 -28.85 -0.60
N GLU A 567 21.17 -28.21 0.36
CA GLU A 567 21.21 -26.74 0.49
C GLU A 567 22.66 -26.24 0.46
N PRO A 568 23.02 -25.30 -0.43
CA PRO A 568 24.39 -24.84 -0.61
C PRO A 568 25.01 -24.26 0.67
N ASP A 569 24.26 -23.47 1.43
CA ASP A 569 24.72 -22.78 2.63
C ASP A 569 24.43 -23.54 3.93
N ARG A 570 24.07 -24.83 3.86
CA ARG A 570 23.67 -25.64 5.03
C ARG A 570 24.61 -25.53 6.23
N GLY A 571 25.93 -25.51 5.99
CA GLY A 571 26.92 -25.41 7.05
C GLY A 571 26.91 -24.08 7.80
N LYS A 572 26.60 -23.00 7.13
CA LYS A 572 26.48 -21.66 7.71
C LYS A 572 25.12 -21.40 8.36
N ILE A 573 24.06 -22.02 7.82
CA ILE A 573 22.70 -21.89 8.35
C ILE A 573 22.54 -22.58 9.69
N VAL A 574 23.26 -23.70 9.91
CA VAL A 574 23.17 -24.52 11.14
C VAL A 574 24.21 -24.12 12.19
N SER A 575 25.27 -23.40 11.80
CA SER A 575 26.29 -22.88 12.74
C SER A 575 25.83 -21.57 13.39
#